data_242c20c2964a87e7e20e88bf1d2a047d
#
_entry.id   242c20c2964a87e7e20e88bf1d2a047d
#
_cell.length_a   1.000
_cell.length_b   1.000
_cell.length_c   1.000
_cell.angle_alpha   90.00
_cell.angle_beta   90.00
_cell.angle_gamma   90.00
#
_symmetry.space_group_name_H-M   'P 1'
#
loop_
_entity.id
_entity.type
_entity.pdbx_description
1 polymer ?
#
loop_
_entity_poly.entity_id
_entity_poly.type
_entity_poly.pdbx_seq_one_letter_code
_entity_poly.pdbx_strand_id
1 'polypeptide(L)'
;MFTQCDIDILGDNTNLAEIELVAATSDMLSGIFSEVGITDFTIHINDRQILRGAAKNAGFAEDDIASILISLDKYDKIGLDGIRAELTENGYDAAMVDKYLEIYQNLGDVSCAAFCKDINENCLDPKVVSNMDEIISSARTMVADGVKIVFDPTLVRGMGYYTGPIFEVTIDDYNFSIAGGGRYDKMVGNFCGQDVPATGFSIGFERIITILKDKLDNGYKIDADNVAILIHKDVTLDKKLEIFKEAKELRQACRTVTIKMMRKNMKQQINMLEAEGYTEFKKVYND
;
A
#
# COMPACT_ATOMS: atom_id res chain seq x y z
N MET A 1 -13.04 -15.45 6.19
CA MET A 1 -12.37 -15.41 4.87
C MET A 1 -12.28 -13.94 4.52
N PHE A 2 -11.11 -13.46 4.11
CA PHE A 2 -10.89 -12.09 3.67
C PHE A 2 -10.22 -12.12 2.30
N THR A 3 -10.35 -11.05 1.52
CA THR A 3 -9.79 -10.92 0.19
C THR A 3 -8.60 -9.98 0.23
N GLN A 4 -7.54 -10.33 -0.50
CA GLN A 4 -6.36 -9.49 -0.72
C GLN A 4 -6.10 -9.40 -2.21
N CYS A 5 -5.42 -8.33 -2.61
CA CYS A 5 -4.88 -8.17 -3.95
C CYS A 5 -3.36 -8.08 -3.80
N ASP A 6 -2.66 -9.04 -4.38
CA ASP A 6 -1.21 -9.17 -4.22
C ASP A 6 -0.51 -8.86 -5.55
N ILE A 7 0.65 -8.19 -5.47
CA ILE A 7 1.55 -7.93 -6.58
C ILE A 7 2.93 -8.41 -6.17
N ASP A 8 3.55 -9.28 -6.98
CA ASP A 8 4.86 -9.85 -6.70
C ASP A 8 5.78 -9.78 -7.91
N ILE A 9 7.06 -9.47 -7.68
CA ILE A 9 8.14 -9.56 -8.66
C ILE A 9 9.09 -10.65 -8.21
N LEU A 10 9.31 -11.64 -9.06
CA LEU A 10 10.16 -12.79 -8.80
C LEU A 10 11.34 -12.81 -9.77
N GLY A 11 12.52 -13.19 -9.26
CA GLY A 11 13.74 -13.36 -10.07
C GLY A 11 14.61 -12.11 -10.18
N ASP A 12 14.16 -10.94 -9.67
CA ASP A 12 14.96 -9.72 -9.63
C ASP A 12 15.60 -9.53 -8.25
N ASN A 13 16.94 -9.52 -8.22
CA ASN A 13 17.72 -9.32 -7.00
C ASN A 13 18.19 -7.87 -6.82
N THR A 14 17.74 -6.95 -7.69
CA THR A 14 18.03 -5.52 -7.60
C THR A 14 16.94 -4.77 -6.84
N ASN A 15 17.21 -3.53 -6.46
CA ASN A 15 16.23 -2.65 -5.81
C ASN A 15 15.18 -2.06 -6.79
N LEU A 16 15.35 -2.30 -8.08
CA LEU A 16 14.36 -1.87 -9.08
C LEU A 16 13.00 -2.51 -8.81
N ALA A 17 12.99 -3.75 -8.33
CA ALA A 17 11.74 -4.44 -7.97
C ALA A 17 10.98 -3.72 -6.84
N GLU A 18 11.68 -3.26 -5.79
CA GLU A 18 11.06 -2.47 -4.72
C GLU A 18 10.54 -1.13 -5.23
N ILE A 19 11.35 -0.42 -6.02
CA ILE A 19 10.98 0.88 -6.57
C ILE A 19 9.72 0.77 -7.45
N GLU A 20 9.67 -0.22 -8.33
CA GLU A 20 8.53 -0.47 -9.21
C GLU A 20 7.27 -0.85 -8.42
N LEU A 21 7.39 -1.73 -7.40
CA LEU A 21 6.27 -2.11 -6.56
C LEU A 21 5.69 -0.93 -5.76
N VAL A 22 6.56 -0.07 -5.20
CA VAL A 22 6.13 1.13 -4.47
C VAL A 22 5.40 2.08 -5.41
N ALA A 23 5.94 2.32 -6.62
CA ALA A 23 5.30 3.18 -7.61
C ALA A 23 3.94 2.61 -8.05
N ALA A 24 3.87 1.33 -8.45
CA ALA A 24 2.64 0.68 -8.89
C ALA A 24 1.56 0.67 -7.78
N THR A 25 1.96 0.41 -6.53
CA THR A 25 1.03 0.43 -5.39
C THR A 25 0.52 1.85 -5.13
N SER A 26 1.41 2.86 -5.22
CA SER A 26 1.04 4.27 -5.09
C SER A 26 0.03 4.68 -6.16
N ASP A 27 0.29 4.39 -7.42
CA ASP A 27 -0.59 4.75 -8.53
C ASP A 27 -1.97 4.13 -8.40
N MET A 28 -2.01 2.84 -8.06
CA MET A 28 -3.26 2.12 -7.88
C MET A 28 -4.07 2.68 -6.70
N LEU A 29 -3.45 2.91 -5.54
CA LEU A 29 -4.14 3.44 -4.37
C LEU A 29 -4.58 4.90 -4.61
N SER A 30 -3.76 5.72 -5.25
CA SER A 30 -4.11 7.08 -5.64
C SER A 30 -5.32 7.11 -6.57
N GLY A 31 -5.37 6.22 -7.57
CA GLY A 31 -6.51 6.08 -8.47
C GLY A 31 -7.81 5.70 -7.74
N ILE A 32 -7.74 4.77 -6.77
CA ILE A 32 -8.91 4.35 -6.00
C ILE A 32 -9.36 5.45 -5.03
N PHE A 33 -8.44 6.06 -4.32
CA PHE A 33 -8.77 6.99 -3.24
C PHE A 33 -9.14 8.38 -3.74
N SER A 34 -8.64 8.81 -4.89
CA SER A 34 -9.07 10.07 -5.52
C SER A 34 -10.57 10.12 -5.79
N GLU A 35 -11.20 8.97 -6.07
CA GLU A 35 -12.66 8.85 -6.27
C GLU A 35 -13.48 9.22 -5.02
N VAL A 36 -12.88 9.21 -3.85
CA VAL A 36 -13.52 9.60 -2.58
C VAL A 36 -12.82 10.78 -1.88
N GLY A 37 -11.99 11.53 -2.63
CA GLY A 37 -11.34 12.74 -2.17
C GLY A 37 -10.22 12.52 -1.16
N ILE A 38 -9.65 11.31 -1.08
CA ILE A 38 -8.44 11.04 -0.32
C ILE A 38 -7.25 11.19 -1.27
N THR A 39 -6.39 12.17 -1.00
CA THR A 39 -5.18 12.45 -1.77
C THR A 39 -3.91 12.11 -1.02
N ASP A 40 -4.00 12.03 0.32
CA ASP A 40 -2.86 11.91 1.20
C ASP A 40 -2.81 10.52 1.84
N PHE A 41 -1.71 9.82 1.66
CA PHE A 41 -1.36 8.61 2.40
C PHE A 41 0.16 8.47 2.49
N THR A 42 0.62 7.65 3.42
CA THR A 42 2.03 7.45 3.69
C THR A 42 2.44 6.02 3.39
N ILE A 43 3.53 5.85 2.65
CA ILE A 43 4.23 4.58 2.48
C ILE A 43 5.44 4.60 3.39
N HIS A 44 5.40 3.80 4.44
CA HIS A 44 6.49 3.58 5.37
C HIS A 44 7.41 2.51 4.82
N ILE A 45 8.71 2.76 4.86
CA ILE A 45 9.74 1.85 4.36
C ILE A 45 10.79 1.64 5.43
N ASN A 46 11.19 0.38 5.64
CA ASN A 46 12.31 -0.02 6.48
C ASN A 46 13.04 -1.23 5.85
N ASP A 47 14.07 -1.72 6.49
CA ASP A 47 14.77 -2.94 6.09
C ASP A 47 14.98 -3.87 7.29
N ARG A 48 14.70 -5.14 7.09
CA ARG A 48 14.89 -6.21 8.10
C ARG A 48 16.33 -6.26 8.62
N GLN A 49 17.29 -5.96 7.74
CA GLN A 49 18.70 -5.97 8.10
C GLN A 49 19.08 -4.77 8.99
N ILE A 50 18.44 -3.62 8.80
CA ILE A 50 18.61 -2.44 9.67
C ILE A 50 18.09 -2.76 11.07
N LEU A 51 16.90 -3.32 11.18
CA LEU A 51 16.32 -3.74 12.46
C LEU A 51 17.21 -4.74 13.21
N ARG A 52 17.73 -5.75 12.49
CA ARG A 52 18.68 -6.73 13.05
C ARG A 52 19.99 -6.10 13.44
N GLY A 53 20.53 -5.21 12.59
CA GLY A 53 21.75 -4.47 12.86
C GLY A 53 21.67 -3.62 14.12
N ALA A 54 20.56 -2.93 14.33
CA ALA A 54 20.27 -2.15 15.53
C ALA A 54 20.28 -3.02 16.80
N ALA A 55 19.59 -4.16 16.77
CA ALA A 55 19.58 -5.09 17.91
C ALA A 55 20.97 -5.68 18.19
N LYS A 56 21.70 -6.11 17.16
CA LYS A 56 23.09 -6.61 17.30
C LYS A 56 24.03 -5.53 17.85
N ASN A 57 23.90 -4.29 17.41
CA ASN A 57 24.72 -3.17 17.88
C ASN A 57 24.50 -2.89 19.36
N ALA A 58 23.31 -3.17 19.88
CA ALA A 58 23.02 -3.11 21.31
C ALA A 58 23.63 -4.28 22.11
N GLY A 59 23.96 -5.39 21.43
CA GLY A 59 24.60 -6.57 22.03
C GLY A 59 23.70 -7.80 22.13
N PHE A 60 22.48 -7.77 21.56
CA PHE A 60 21.58 -8.93 21.56
C PHE A 60 22.12 -10.07 20.69
N ALA A 61 21.93 -11.31 21.13
CA ALA A 61 22.29 -12.50 20.37
C ALA A 61 21.35 -12.71 19.16
N GLU A 62 21.84 -13.38 18.12
CA GLU A 62 21.09 -13.61 16.90
C GLU A 62 19.74 -14.30 17.15
N ASP A 63 19.73 -15.27 18.07
CA ASP A 63 18.52 -16.05 18.41
C ASP A 63 17.44 -15.21 19.14
N ASP A 64 17.84 -14.11 19.76
CA ASP A 64 16.93 -13.23 20.50
C ASP A 64 16.29 -12.16 19.61
N ILE A 65 16.89 -11.85 18.46
CA ILE A 65 16.44 -10.75 17.60
C ILE A 65 14.96 -10.84 17.23
N ALA A 66 14.47 -12.02 16.93
CA ALA A 66 13.06 -12.20 16.58
C ALA A 66 12.12 -11.74 17.72
N SER A 67 12.46 -12.07 18.98
CA SER A 67 11.72 -11.66 20.17
C SER A 67 11.79 -10.14 20.39
N ILE A 68 12.99 -9.56 20.23
CA ILE A 68 13.20 -8.10 20.35
C ILE A 68 12.34 -7.34 19.33
N LEU A 69 12.29 -7.81 18.07
CA LEU A 69 11.52 -7.16 17.03
C LEU A 69 10.00 -7.31 17.26
N ILE A 70 9.52 -8.41 17.86
CA ILE A 70 8.11 -8.56 18.26
C ILE A 70 7.74 -7.50 19.31
N SER A 71 8.62 -7.17 20.23
CA SER A 71 8.40 -6.11 21.21
C SER A 71 8.41 -4.72 20.52
N LEU A 72 9.33 -4.48 19.59
CA LEU A 72 9.40 -3.23 18.82
C LEU A 72 8.14 -3.01 17.98
N ASP A 73 7.54 -4.05 17.41
CA ASP A 73 6.29 -4.01 16.62
C ASP A 73 5.10 -3.44 17.42
N LYS A 74 5.24 -3.34 18.73
CA LYS A 74 4.24 -2.74 19.60
C LYS A 74 4.48 -1.24 19.89
N TYR A 75 5.49 -0.64 19.24
CA TYR A 75 5.91 0.73 19.52
C TYR A 75 4.74 1.72 19.55
N ASP A 76 3.87 1.71 18.56
CA ASP A 76 2.72 2.61 18.46
C ASP A 76 1.70 2.44 19.60
N LYS A 77 1.69 1.27 20.24
CA LYS A 77 0.71 0.93 21.30
C LYS A 77 1.22 1.19 22.70
N ILE A 78 2.50 0.87 22.95
CA ILE A 78 3.07 0.88 24.30
C ILE A 78 4.23 1.86 24.46
N GLY A 79 4.74 2.47 23.38
CA GLY A 79 5.87 3.39 23.39
C GLY A 79 7.18 2.74 23.87
N LEU A 80 8.25 3.55 23.93
CA LEU A 80 9.57 3.06 24.36
C LEU A 80 9.57 2.53 25.79
N ASP A 81 8.82 3.16 26.70
CA ASP A 81 8.75 2.73 28.11
C ASP A 81 8.09 1.36 28.24
N GLY A 82 7.02 1.10 27.48
CA GLY A 82 6.37 -0.21 27.44
C GLY A 82 7.28 -1.30 26.85
N ILE A 83 8.01 -0.98 25.77
CA ILE A 83 9.00 -1.91 25.19
C ILE A 83 10.11 -2.21 26.19
N ARG A 84 10.64 -1.20 26.90
CA ARG A 84 11.63 -1.36 27.96
C ARG A 84 11.16 -2.31 29.03
N ALA A 85 9.93 -2.10 29.55
CA ALA A 85 9.35 -2.95 30.58
C ALA A 85 9.22 -4.40 30.11
N GLU A 86 8.68 -4.61 28.89
CA GLU A 86 8.49 -5.94 28.32
C GLU A 86 9.82 -6.69 28.11
N LEU A 87 10.83 -6.01 27.55
CA LEU A 87 12.14 -6.64 27.32
C LEU A 87 12.84 -6.98 28.65
N THR A 88 12.73 -6.10 29.67
CA THR A 88 13.27 -6.36 31.00
C THR A 88 12.57 -7.52 31.70
N GLU A 89 11.23 -7.59 31.59
CA GLU A 89 10.44 -8.71 32.11
C GLU A 89 10.77 -10.05 31.43
N ASN A 90 11.09 -10.01 30.15
CA ASN A 90 11.57 -11.16 29.39
C ASN A 90 13.01 -11.61 29.76
N GLY A 91 13.69 -10.88 30.69
CA GLY A 91 14.97 -11.26 31.25
C GLY A 91 16.19 -10.71 30.50
N TYR A 92 16.00 -9.78 29.57
CA TYR A 92 17.11 -9.13 28.88
C TYR A 92 17.83 -8.12 29.80
N ASP A 93 19.14 -7.99 29.62
CA ASP A 93 19.98 -7.04 30.39
C ASP A 93 19.53 -5.59 30.18
N ALA A 94 19.30 -4.88 31.25
CA ALA A 94 18.76 -3.52 31.21
C ALA A 94 19.69 -2.53 30.47
N ALA A 95 21.01 -2.69 30.54
CA ALA A 95 21.94 -1.82 29.83
C ALA A 95 21.92 -2.07 28.33
N MET A 96 21.70 -3.33 27.89
CA MET A 96 21.48 -3.67 26.47
C MET A 96 20.16 -3.11 25.97
N VAL A 97 19.08 -3.23 26.76
CA VAL A 97 17.77 -2.68 26.43
C VAL A 97 17.84 -1.16 26.29
N ASP A 98 18.48 -0.47 27.23
CA ASP A 98 18.66 0.98 27.20
C ASP A 98 19.42 1.43 25.95
N LYS A 99 20.55 0.77 25.66
CA LYS A 99 21.34 1.05 24.45
C LYS A 99 20.54 0.81 23.16
N TYR A 100 19.70 -0.21 23.13
CA TYR A 100 18.83 -0.48 21.99
C TYR A 100 17.78 0.61 21.79
N LEU A 101 17.11 1.01 22.87
CA LEU A 101 16.04 2.00 22.81
C LEU A 101 16.56 3.43 22.61
N GLU A 102 17.82 3.71 22.94
CA GLU A 102 18.43 5.02 22.73
C GLU A 102 18.37 5.47 21.26
N ILE A 103 18.57 4.55 20.30
CA ILE A 103 18.54 4.87 18.86
C ILE A 103 17.13 5.20 18.35
N TYR A 104 16.09 4.81 19.08
CA TYR A 104 14.69 5.11 18.76
C TYR A 104 14.17 6.38 19.47
N GLN A 105 15.03 7.10 20.21
CA GLN A 105 14.66 8.39 20.78
C GLN A 105 14.74 9.48 19.71
N ASN A 106 13.76 10.39 19.70
CA ASN A 106 13.74 11.56 18.81
C ASN A 106 13.71 11.20 17.30
N LEU A 107 12.87 10.23 16.93
CA LEU A 107 12.83 9.73 15.55
C LEU A 107 12.36 10.77 14.52
N GLY A 108 11.45 11.70 14.78
CA GLY A 108 11.01 12.72 13.82
C GLY A 108 11.12 12.29 12.34
N ASP A 109 11.41 13.23 11.44
CA ASP A 109 11.72 12.96 10.02
C ASP A 109 13.20 12.53 9.85
N VAL A 110 13.56 11.38 10.42
CA VAL A 110 14.92 10.87 10.35
C VAL A 110 15.17 10.18 8.98
N SER A 111 16.33 10.48 8.34
CA SER A 111 16.75 9.71 7.17
C SER A 111 17.38 8.36 7.58
N CYS A 112 17.36 7.38 6.66
CA CYS A 112 17.98 6.09 6.91
C CYS A 112 19.45 6.22 7.30
N ALA A 113 20.22 7.02 6.57
CA ALA A 113 21.63 7.28 6.89
C ALA A 113 21.83 7.92 8.27
N ALA A 114 20.97 8.87 8.67
CA ALA A 114 21.06 9.52 9.97
C ALA A 114 20.72 8.55 11.12
N PHE A 115 19.73 7.68 10.95
CA PHE A 115 19.39 6.64 11.92
C PHE A 115 20.51 5.60 12.07
N CYS A 116 21.10 5.16 10.98
CA CYS A 116 22.10 4.10 10.97
C CYS A 116 23.52 4.55 11.31
N LYS A 117 23.78 5.86 11.44
CA LYS A 117 25.14 6.43 11.60
C LYS A 117 25.95 5.85 12.76
N ASP A 118 25.28 5.47 13.85
CA ASP A 118 25.89 4.96 15.08
C ASP A 118 25.84 3.42 15.18
N ILE A 119 25.33 2.74 14.12
CA ILE A 119 25.33 1.28 14.04
C ILE A 119 26.67 0.82 13.45
N ASN A 120 27.36 -0.06 14.17
CA ASN A 120 28.67 -0.58 13.76
C ASN A 120 28.55 -1.38 12.44
N GLU A 121 29.52 -1.18 11.52
CA GLU A 121 29.59 -1.88 10.22
C GLU A 121 29.65 -3.42 10.35
N ASN A 122 30.12 -3.95 11.48
CA ASN A 122 30.06 -5.38 11.76
C ASN A 122 28.64 -5.87 12.07
N CYS A 123 27.70 -4.97 12.36
CA CYS A 123 26.31 -5.26 12.68
C CYS A 123 25.39 -4.97 11.51
N LEU A 124 25.75 -4.00 10.63
CA LEU A 124 24.97 -3.58 9.47
C LEU A 124 25.90 -3.25 8.29
N ASP A 125 25.72 -3.93 7.15
CA ASP A 125 26.46 -3.62 5.93
C ASP A 125 26.04 -2.21 5.42
N PRO A 126 26.99 -1.27 5.20
CA PRO A 126 26.70 0.06 4.67
C PRO A 126 25.93 0.04 3.33
N LYS A 127 26.05 -1.03 2.55
CA LYS A 127 25.28 -1.22 1.31
C LYS A 127 23.77 -1.27 1.54
N VAL A 128 23.32 -1.77 2.67
CA VAL A 128 21.89 -1.80 3.02
C VAL A 128 21.36 -0.38 3.18
N VAL A 129 22.14 0.50 3.81
CA VAL A 129 21.78 1.90 4.00
C VAL A 129 21.72 2.63 2.65
N SER A 130 22.75 2.49 1.81
CA SER A 130 22.77 3.12 0.49
C SER A 130 21.66 2.59 -0.42
N ASN A 131 21.34 1.30 -0.35
CA ASN A 131 20.24 0.69 -1.08
C ASN A 131 18.87 1.26 -0.63
N MET A 132 18.68 1.44 0.67
CA MET A 132 17.46 2.04 1.22
C MET A 132 17.30 3.50 0.78
N ASP A 133 18.38 4.29 0.83
CA ASP A 133 18.36 5.69 0.37
C ASP A 133 18.04 5.79 -1.13
N GLU A 134 18.52 4.85 -1.95
CA GLU A 134 18.21 4.76 -3.38
C GLU A 134 16.73 4.40 -3.63
N ILE A 135 16.19 3.41 -2.92
CA ILE A 135 14.76 3.04 -3.00
C ILE A 135 13.89 4.25 -2.65
N ILE A 136 14.15 4.90 -1.51
CA ILE A 136 13.34 6.02 -1.02
C ILE A 136 13.42 7.22 -1.96
N SER A 137 14.63 7.60 -2.42
CA SER A 137 14.82 8.74 -3.30
C SER A 137 14.17 8.51 -4.66
N SER A 138 14.31 7.31 -5.23
CA SER A 138 13.69 6.94 -6.50
C SER A 138 12.17 6.89 -6.39
N ALA A 139 11.64 6.23 -5.36
CA ALA A 139 10.20 6.14 -5.14
C ALA A 139 9.56 7.53 -5.00
N ARG A 140 10.18 8.47 -4.30
CA ARG A 140 9.69 9.85 -4.17
C ARG A 140 9.54 10.58 -5.49
N THR A 141 10.27 10.21 -6.53
CA THR A 141 10.15 10.83 -7.86
C THR A 141 9.04 10.23 -8.71
N MET A 142 8.50 9.08 -8.32
CA MET A 142 7.55 8.30 -9.10
C MET A 142 6.12 8.30 -8.52
N VAL A 143 5.96 8.66 -7.25
CA VAL A 143 4.63 8.66 -6.60
C VAL A 143 3.85 9.93 -6.93
N ALA A 144 2.53 9.85 -6.84
CA ALA A 144 1.62 10.97 -7.06
C ALA A 144 1.77 12.07 -5.98
N ASP A 145 1.35 13.29 -6.33
CA ASP A 145 1.28 14.40 -5.38
C ASP A 145 0.39 14.02 -4.18
N GLY A 146 0.84 14.35 -2.97
CA GLY A 146 0.16 13.99 -1.71
C GLY A 146 0.65 12.68 -1.09
N VAL A 147 1.26 11.77 -1.85
CA VAL A 147 1.83 10.53 -1.31
C VAL A 147 3.18 10.79 -0.67
N LYS A 148 3.32 10.39 0.60
CA LYS A 148 4.57 10.53 1.35
C LYS A 148 5.32 9.19 1.36
N ILE A 149 6.62 9.23 1.09
CA ILE A 149 7.53 8.08 1.28
C ILE A 149 8.44 8.43 2.46
N VAL A 150 8.38 7.63 3.52
CA VAL A 150 9.16 7.87 4.73
C VAL A 150 9.96 6.64 5.12
N PHE A 151 11.20 6.86 5.60
CA PHE A 151 11.92 5.85 6.33
C PHE A 151 11.32 5.76 7.74
N ASP A 152 10.87 4.58 8.11
CA ASP A 152 10.27 4.33 9.42
C ASP A 152 11.05 3.25 10.17
N PRO A 153 11.98 3.63 11.06
CA PRO A 153 12.79 2.67 11.78
C PRO A 153 11.99 1.81 12.77
N THR A 154 10.74 2.16 13.08
CA THR A 154 9.88 1.37 13.97
C THR A 154 9.03 0.34 13.21
N LEU A 155 8.95 0.44 11.88
CA LEU A 155 8.24 -0.54 11.07
C LEU A 155 8.93 -1.90 11.13
N VAL A 156 8.25 -2.91 11.68
CA VAL A 156 8.81 -4.25 11.87
C VAL A 156 8.21 -5.29 10.93
N ARG A 157 6.92 -5.26 10.65
CA ARG A 157 6.14 -6.31 9.97
C ARG A 157 6.27 -7.67 10.65
N GLY A 158 5.17 -8.18 11.19
CA GLY A 158 5.13 -9.38 12.04
C GLY A 158 5.48 -10.71 11.37
N MET A 159 5.86 -10.72 10.08
CA MET A 159 6.17 -11.95 9.34
C MET A 159 7.67 -12.20 9.25
N GLY A 160 8.15 -13.27 9.90
CA GLY A 160 9.57 -13.62 10.02
C GLY A 160 10.28 -14.03 8.71
N TYR A 161 9.56 -14.10 7.58
CA TYR A 161 10.12 -14.51 6.30
C TYR A 161 10.78 -13.40 5.48
N TYR A 162 10.57 -12.12 5.83
CA TYR A 162 11.20 -11.02 5.12
C TYR A 162 12.72 -11.00 5.32
N THR A 163 13.45 -10.73 4.23
CA THR A 163 14.92 -10.79 4.17
C THR A 163 15.60 -9.44 3.91
N GLY A 164 14.85 -8.43 3.51
CA GLY A 164 15.35 -7.10 3.13
C GLY A 164 14.30 -6.01 3.38
N PRO A 165 14.11 -5.08 2.40
CA PRO A 165 13.13 -4.01 2.50
C PRO A 165 11.73 -4.49 2.84
N ILE A 166 11.03 -3.72 3.67
CA ILE A 166 9.66 -3.96 4.12
C ILE A 166 8.86 -2.66 3.98
N PHE A 167 7.56 -2.80 3.72
CA PHE A 167 6.67 -1.70 3.36
C PHE A 167 5.37 -1.78 4.14
N GLU A 168 4.81 -0.61 4.46
CA GLU A 168 3.46 -0.48 4.98
C GLU A 168 2.82 0.80 4.47
N VAL A 169 1.53 0.77 4.16
CA VAL A 169 0.76 1.94 3.72
C VAL A 169 -0.29 2.28 4.75
N THR A 170 -0.31 3.55 5.18
CA THR A 170 -1.27 4.08 6.14
C THR A 170 -1.94 5.35 5.61
N ILE A 171 -3.14 5.64 6.12
CA ILE A 171 -3.85 6.91 5.95
C ILE A 171 -4.06 7.46 7.36
N ASP A 172 -3.73 8.73 7.58
CA ASP A 172 -3.72 9.36 8.90
C ASP A 172 -5.07 9.27 9.65
N ASP A 173 -6.19 9.30 8.92
CA ASP A 173 -7.54 9.21 9.48
C ASP A 173 -7.92 7.79 9.97
N TYR A 174 -7.10 6.78 9.69
CA TYR A 174 -7.44 5.36 9.97
C TYR A 174 -6.36 4.66 10.78
N ASN A 175 -6.76 3.96 11.86
CA ASN A 175 -5.86 3.28 12.79
C ASN A 175 -5.38 1.89 12.31
N PHE A 176 -5.29 1.67 11.00
CA PHE A 176 -4.84 0.40 10.44
C PHE A 176 -4.10 0.60 9.12
N SER A 177 -3.16 -0.28 8.84
CA SER A 177 -2.49 -0.30 7.55
C SER A 177 -3.42 -0.85 6.46
N ILE A 178 -3.35 -0.29 5.26
CA ILE A 178 -4.19 -0.69 4.11
C ILE A 178 -3.49 -1.64 3.16
N ALA A 179 -2.16 -1.57 3.13
CA ALA A 179 -1.32 -2.44 2.33
C ALA A 179 0.02 -2.66 3.02
N GLY A 180 0.74 -3.68 2.63
CA GLY A 180 2.09 -3.89 3.10
C GLY A 180 2.76 -5.09 2.47
N GLY A 181 4.09 -5.12 2.54
CA GLY A 181 4.87 -6.14 1.88
C GLY A 181 6.35 -6.09 2.22
N GLY A 182 7.16 -6.62 1.32
CA GLY A 182 8.63 -6.59 1.43
C GLY A 182 9.30 -7.69 0.65
N ARG A 183 10.63 -7.74 0.75
CA ARG A 183 11.49 -8.74 0.12
C ARG A 183 11.51 -10.04 0.94
N TYR A 184 11.37 -11.19 0.26
CA TYR A 184 11.27 -12.51 0.87
C TYR A 184 12.02 -13.60 0.06
N ASP A 185 13.26 -13.35 -0.29
CA ASP A 185 14.10 -14.14 -1.20
C ASP A 185 14.19 -15.64 -0.89
N LYS A 186 14.04 -16.05 0.38
CA LYS A 186 14.15 -17.45 0.79
C LYS A 186 12.83 -18.22 0.76
N MET A 187 11.70 -17.51 0.74
CA MET A 187 10.39 -18.17 0.86
C MET A 187 10.08 -19.05 -0.34
N VAL A 188 10.33 -18.54 -1.56
CA VAL A 188 10.13 -19.30 -2.80
C VAL A 188 11.05 -20.52 -2.86
N GLY A 189 12.29 -20.36 -2.40
CA GLY A 189 13.29 -21.45 -2.36
C GLY A 189 12.85 -22.66 -1.53
N ASN A 190 12.07 -22.44 -0.46
CA ASN A 190 11.52 -23.53 0.35
C ASN A 190 10.58 -24.47 -0.44
N PHE A 191 10.00 -23.97 -1.54
CA PHE A 191 9.10 -24.75 -2.39
C PHE A 191 9.78 -25.31 -3.64
N CYS A 192 10.73 -24.59 -4.23
CA CYS A 192 11.36 -24.99 -5.50
C CYS A 192 12.80 -25.50 -5.36
N GLY A 193 13.36 -25.47 -4.13
CA GLY A 193 14.68 -26.04 -3.84
C GLY A 193 15.87 -25.17 -4.28
N GLN A 194 15.63 -23.95 -4.71
CA GLN A 194 16.66 -22.96 -5.03
C GLN A 194 16.20 -21.56 -4.62
N ASP A 195 17.10 -20.71 -4.12
CA ASP A 195 16.76 -19.35 -3.76
C ASP A 195 16.33 -18.55 -5.00
N VAL A 196 15.16 -17.92 -4.90
CA VAL A 196 14.60 -17.04 -5.94
C VAL A 196 14.33 -15.68 -5.30
N PRO A 197 15.03 -14.62 -5.71
CA PRO A 197 14.72 -13.29 -5.23
C PRO A 197 13.25 -12.95 -5.47
N ALA A 198 12.59 -12.44 -4.45
CA ALA A 198 11.19 -12.11 -4.52
C ALA A 198 10.85 -10.96 -3.59
N THR A 199 10.06 -10.03 -4.08
CA THR A 199 9.49 -8.92 -3.31
C THR A 199 8.05 -8.70 -3.73
N GLY A 200 7.17 -8.29 -2.83
CA GLY A 200 5.76 -8.12 -3.14
C GLY A 200 5.02 -7.22 -2.16
N PHE A 201 3.85 -6.78 -2.60
CA PHE A 201 2.89 -6.00 -1.82
C PHE A 201 1.55 -6.72 -1.77
N SER A 202 0.95 -6.76 -0.59
CA SER A 202 -0.41 -7.25 -0.37
C SER A 202 -1.32 -6.11 0.05
N ILE A 203 -2.44 -5.96 -0.62
CA ILE A 203 -3.40 -4.89 -0.43
C ILE A 203 -4.66 -5.46 0.19
N GLY A 204 -5.07 -4.89 1.32
CA GLY A 204 -6.24 -5.31 2.07
C GLY A 204 -7.54 -4.84 1.42
N PHE A 205 -8.13 -5.65 0.53
CA PHE A 205 -9.35 -5.31 -0.20
C PHE A 205 -10.49 -4.85 0.73
N GLU A 206 -10.79 -5.59 1.78
CA GLU A 206 -11.85 -5.23 2.73
C GLU A 206 -11.56 -3.94 3.49
N ARG A 207 -10.28 -3.62 3.74
CA ARG A 207 -9.87 -2.37 4.38
C ARG A 207 -10.14 -1.17 3.46
N ILE A 208 -9.81 -1.29 2.19
CA ILE A 208 -10.15 -0.28 1.17
C ILE A 208 -11.67 -0.10 1.10
N ILE A 209 -12.44 -1.18 1.00
CA ILE A 209 -13.91 -1.10 0.98
C ILE A 209 -14.47 -0.42 2.24
N THR A 210 -13.86 -0.66 3.41
CA THR A 210 -14.26 0.00 4.66
C THR A 210 -14.06 1.52 4.57
N ILE A 211 -12.91 1.96 4.08
CA ILE A 211 -12.59 3.38 3.88
C ILE A 211 -13.56 4.03 2.88
N LEU A 212 -13.77 3.39 1.73
CA LEU A 212 -14.67 3.91 0.71
C LEU A 212 -16.10 4.04 1.23
N LYS A 213 -16.60 3.06 1.98
CA LYS A 213 -17.93 3.10 2.60
C LYS A 213 -18.03 4.21 3.65
N ASP A 214 -17.04 4.35 4.52
CA ASP A 214 -17.01 5.41 5.53
C ASP A 214 -17.11 6.79 4.87
N LYS A 215 -16.33 7.05 3.82
CA LYS A 215 -16.40 8.34 3.08
C LYS A 215 -17.76 8.55 2.42
N LEU A 216 -18.36 7.53 1.81
CA LEU A 216 -19.68 7.61 1.17
C LEU A 216 -20.80 7.83 2.20
N ASP A 217 -20.76 7.13 3.33
CA ASP A 217 -21.74 7.26 4.42
C ASP A 217 -21.66 8.63 5.09
N ASN A 218 -20.47 9.25 5.15
CA ASN A 218 -20.24 10.61 5.62
C ASN A 218 -20.57 11.71 4.58
N GLY A 219 -21.24 11.34 3.50
CA GLY A 219 -21.83 12.28 2.54
C GLY A 219 -20.92 12.70 1.40
N TYR A 220 -19.77 12.03 1.23
CA TYR A 220 -18.99 12.17 0.00
C TYR A 220 -19.82 11.67 -1.19
N LYS A 221 -20.07 12.52 -2.14
CA LYS A 221 -20.73 12.14 -3.38
C LYS A 221 -19.64 11.91 -4.43
N ILE A 222 -19.62 10.71 -5.00
CA ILE A 222 -18.88 10.49 -6.23
C ILE A 222 -19.60 11.36 -7.27
N ASP A 223 -18.99 12.47 -7.66
CA ASP A 223 -19.43 13.31 -8.79
C ASP A 223 -19.16 12.54 -10.12
N ALA A 224 -19.66 11.32 -10.19
CA ALA A 224 -19.66 10.59 -11.42
C ALA A 224 -20.87 11.04 -12.22
N ASP A 225 -20.62 11.83 -13.26
CA ASP A 225 -21.57 12.02 -14.36
C ASP A 225 -21.82 10.65 -15.02
N ASN A 226 -22.67 9.87 -14.39
CA ASN A 226 -23.01 8.54 -14.87
C ASN A 226 -23.98 8.64 -16.03
N VAL A 227 -23.57 8.20 -17.21
CA VAL A 227 -24.35 8.27 -18.46
C VAL A 227 -24.93 6.91 -18.80
N ALA A 228 -26.24 6.84 -18.97
CA ALA A 228 -26.91 5.68 -19.53
C ALA A 228 -27.32 5.95 -21.00
N ILE A 229 -26.70 5.28 -21.95
CA ILE A 229 -27.07 5.32 -23.37
C ILE A 229 -28.08 4.21 -23.64
N LEU A 230 -29.30 4.61 -24.01
CA LEU A 230 -30.40 3.72 -24.29
C LEU A 230 -30.63 3.62 -25.80
N ILE A 231 -30.43 2.45 -26.35
CA ILE A 231 -30.52 2.21 -27.81
C ILE A 231 -31.84 1.55 -28.19
N HIS A 232 -32.54 2.14 -29.14
CA HIS A 232 -33.75 1.51 -29.72
C HIS A 232 -33.35 0.26 -30.50
N LYS A 233 -34.24 -0.74 -30.53
CA LYS A 233 -34.01 -2.04 -31.18
C LYS A 233 -33.67 -1.96 -32.66
N ASP A 234 -34.22 -0.96 -33.36
CA ASP A 234 -34.10 -0.79 -34.81
C ASP A 234 -32.86 0.03 -35.23
N VAL A 235 -32.00 0.46 -34.28
CA VAL A 235 -30.80 1.23 -34.59
C VAL A 235 -29.83 0.39 -35.41
N THR A 236 -29.34 0.96 -36.52
CA THR A 236 -28.42 0.31 -37.47
C THR A 236 -27.09 -0.03 -36.83
N LEU A 237 -26.32 -0.94 -37.46
CA LEU A 237 -25.01 -1.34 -36.98
C LEU A 237 -24.02 -0.14 -36.95
N ASP A 238 -24.03 0.66 -38.02
CA ASP A 238 -23.12 1.81 -38.14
C ASP A 238 -23.33 2.81 -36.99
N LYS A 239 -24.61 3.11 -36.71
CA LYS A 239 -24.96 4.01 -35.60
C LYS A 239 -24.61 3.40 -34.22
N LYS A 240 -24.70 2.09 -34.05
CA LYS A 240 -24.22 1.39 -32.84
C LYS A 240 -22.70 1.53 -32.68
N LEU A 241 -21.95 1.43 -33.77
CA LEU A 241 -20.49 1.61 -33.75
C LEU A 241 -20.10 3.03 -33.36
N GLU A 242 -20.82 4.04 -33.82
CA GLU A 242 -20.65 5.44 -33.38
C GLU A 242 -20.86 5.60 -31.87
N ILE A 243 -21.95 4.99 -31.35
CA ILE A 243 -22.29 5.01 -29.92
C ILE A 243 -21.18 4.33 -29.09
N PHE A 244 -20.61 3.23 -29.56
CA PHE A 244 -19.51 2.57 -28.85
C PHE A 244 -18.24 3.42 -28.84
N LYS A 245 -17.96 4.19 -29.91
CA LYS A 245 -16.84 5.16 -29.93
C LYS A 245 -17.09 6.27 -28.93
N GLU A 246 -18.26 6.89 -28.94
CA GLU A 246 -18.66 7.92 -27.98
C GLU A 246 -18.57 7.43 -26.53
N ALA A 247 -19.08 6.24 -26.26
CA ALA A 247 -18.99 5.65 -24.91
C ALA A 247 -17.54 5.41 -24.47
N LYS A 248 -16.65 5.06 -25.42
CA LYS A 248 -15.21 4.94 -25.16
C LYS A 248 -14.60 6.29 -24.80
N GLU A 249 -14.92 7.35 -25.54
CA GLU A 249 -14.45 8.71 -25.28
C GLU A 249 -14.93 9.23 -23.90
N LEU A 250 -16.20 9.02 -23.58
CA LEU A 250 -16.77 9.37 -22.28
C LEU A 250 -16.06 8.63 -21.12
N ARG A 251 -15.77 7.33 -21.29
CA ARG A 251 -15.01 6.56 -20.28
C ARG A 251 -13.57 7.02 -20.14
N GLN A 252 -12.93 7.45 -21.24
CA GLN A 252 -11.59 8.05 -21.19
C GLN A 252 -11.58 9.40 -20.46
N ALA A 253 -12.73 10.10 -20.43
CA ALA A 253 -12.94 11.31 -19.64
C ALA A 253 -13.43 10.99 -18.20
N CYS A 254 -13.14 9.80 -17.69
CA CYS A 254 -13.48 9.33 -16.34
C CYS A 254 -14.99 9.30 -16.02
N ARG A 255 -15.87 9.22 -17.03
CA ARG A 255 -17.32 9.06 -16.83
C ARG A 255 -17.71 7.59 -16.76
N THR A 256 -18.62 7.22 -15.87
CA THR A 256 -19.24 5.88 -15.87
C THR A 256 -20.30 5.80 -16.96
N VAL A 257 -20.14 4.91 -17.95
CA VAL A 257 -21.05 4.79 -19.08
C VAL A 257 -21.61 3.36 -19.21
N THR A 258 -22.93 3.24 -19.17
CA THR A 258 -23.63 2.01 -19.54
C THR A 258 -24.35 2.16 -20.88
N ILE A 259 -24.39 1.08 -21.68
CA ILE A 259 -25.16 1.00 -22.92
C ILE A 259 -26.20 -0.11 -22.75
N LYS A 260 -27.47 0.22 -22.84
CA LYS A 260 -28.58 -0.76 -22.71
C LYS A 260 -29.58 -0.60 -23.81
N MET A 261 -30.22 -1.71 -24.19
CA MET A 261 -31.37 -1.66 -25.11
C MET A 261 -32.57 -1.06 -24.40
N MET A 262 -33.35 -0.25 -25.13
CA MET A 262 -34.61 0.29 -24.65
C MET A 262 -35.60 -0.81 -24.34
N ARG A 263 -36.26 -0.76 -23.19
CA ARG A 263 -37.36 -1.65 -22.80
C ARG A 263 -38.70 -1.01 -23.13
N LYS A 264 -39.76 -1.81 -23.25
CA LYS A 264 -41.12 -1.32 -23.48
C LYS A 264 -41.59 -0.31 -22.43
N ASN A 265 -41.24 -0.54 -21.15
CA ASN A 265 -41.50 0.40 -20.09
C ASN A 265 -40.22 1.25 -19.80
N MET A 266 -40.02 2.28 -20.60
CA MET A 266 -38.90 3.19 -20.53
C MET A 266 -38.83 3.92 -19.17
N LYS A 267 -39.99 4.32 -18.63
CA LYS A 267 -40.04 5.02 -17.35
C LYS A 267 -39.50 4.15 -16.22
N GLN A 268 -39.92 2.90 -16.16
CA GLN A 268 -39.40 1.96 -15.17
C GLN A 268 -37.89 1.70 -15.36
N GLN A 269 -37.43 1.61 -16.62
CA GLN A 269 -35.99 1.43 -16.89
C GLN A 269 -35.16 2.62 -16.44
N ILE A 270 -35.62 3.85 -16.65
CA ILE A 270 -34.96 5.06 -16.20
C ILE A 270 -34.93 5.09 -14.67
N ASN A 271 -36.04 4.88 -13.98
CA ASN A 271 -36.08 4.87 -12.51
C ASN A 271 -35.13 3.82 -11.92
N MET A 272 -34.98 2.66 -12.55
CA MET A 272 -34.00 1.65 -12.12
C MET A 272 -32.55 2.15 -12.28
N LEU A 273 -32.26 2.81 -13.40
CA LEU A 273 -30.94 3.36 -13.66
C LEU A 273 -30.62 4.56 -12.76
N GLU A 274 -31.62 5.39 -12.45
CA GLU A 274 -31.47 6.46 -11.44
C GLU A 274 -31.15 5.87 -10.06
N ALA A 275 -31.79 4.76 -9.69
CA ALA A 275 -31.47 4.05 -8.45
C ALA A 275 -30.08 3.36 -8.47
N GLU A 276 -29.55 3.03 -9.66
CA GLU A 276 -28.20 2.57 -9.90
C GLU A 276 -27.18 3.73 -9.96
N GLY A 277 -27.61 5.00 -9.80
CA GLY A 277 -26.75 6.19 -9.75
C GLY A 277 -26.49 6.86 -11.10
N TYR A 278 -27.21 6.51 -12.17
CA TYR A 278 -27.10 7.20 -13.45
C TYR A 278 -27.90 8.51 -13.46
N THR A 279 -27.24 9.61 -13.85
CA THR A 279 -27.81 10.96 -13.82
C THR A 279 -28.13 11.52 -15.19
N GLU A 280 -27.47 11.03 -16.25
CA GLU A 280 -27.67 11.43 -17.63
C GLU A 280 -28.19 10.27 -18.49
N PHE A 281 -29.23 10.54 -19.31
CA PHE A 281 -29.88 9.53 -20.16
C PHE A 281 -29.87 9.96 -21.60
N LYS A 282 -29.05 9.31 -22.43
CA LYS A 282 -29.02 9.54 -23.86
C LYS A 282 -29.87 8.47 -24.56
N LYS A 283 -30.96 8.90 -25.25
CA LYS A 283 -31.84 8.02 -26.00
C LYS A 283 -31.46 8.09 -27.48
N VAL A 284 -31.22 6.92 -28.10
CA VAL A 284 -30.80 6.82 -29.49
C VAL A 284 -31.80 6.02 -30.28
N TYR A 285 -32.30 6.66 -31.36
CA TYR A 285 -33.21 6.10 -32.34
C TYR A 285 -32.55 6.09 -33.73
N ASN A 286 -33.11 5.35 -34.70
CA ASN A 286 -32.81 5.63 -36.11
C ASN A 286 -33.50 6.95 -36.47
N ASP A 287 -32.80 7.82 -37.13
CA ASP A 287 -33.37 9.00 -37.76
C ASP A 287 -34.12 8.56 -38.99
#